data_70b99a86c1690d683a6df39d118c4ac3
#
_entry.id   70b99a86c1690d683a6df39d118c4ac3
#
_cell.length_a   1.000
_cell.length_b   1.000
_cell.length_c   1.000
_cell.angle_alpha   90.00
_cell.angle_beta   90.00
_cell.angle_gamma   90.00
#
_symmetry.space_group_name_H-M   'P 1'
#
loop_
_entity.id
_entity.type
_entity.pdbx_description
1 polymer ?
#
loop_
_entity_poly.entity_id
_entity_poly.type
_entity_poly.pdbx_seq_one_letter_code
_entity_poly.pdbx_strand_id
1 'polypeptide(L)'
;QIKFWGAAYGSFLRPCVPLFVMITGALLLPLKDDTSVFYKKRISRVFWPFLIWSVLYNLFPWITGLLGLSPEVILDFFPYSGEEVARQSLGISLRYIAEIPLNFSIVDVHMWYIYLLIGLYLYLPIFSAWVEKASEKAKLWFLLAWGVSTLLPYYYQFVSPYVWGGCSWNSFNMLYYFAGFNGYLLLGHYLRNHDWSLNKILL
;
A
#
# COMPACT_ATOMS: atom_id res chain seq x y z
N GLN A 1 -23.08 19.33 3.71
CA GLN A 1 -22.32 19.64 2.50
C GLN A 1 -20.83 19.26 2.63
N ILE A 2 -20.15 19.65 3.71
CA ILE A 2 -18.70 19.34 3.92
C ILE A 2 -18.42 17.83 3.86
N LYS A 3 -19.25 16.99 4.49
CA LYS A 3 -19.12 15.51 4.46
C LYS A 3 -19.27 14.93 3.05
N PHE A 4 -20.16 15.49 2.24
CA PHE A 4 -20.36 15.05 0.86
C PHE A 4 -19.13 15.35 -0.02
N TRP A 5 -18.63 16.59 0.04
CA TRP A 5 -17.44 16.97 -0.72
C TRP A 5 -16.19 16.22 -0.26
N GLY A 6 -16.01 16.02 1.06
CA GLY A 6 -14.92 15.20 1.59
C GLY A 6 -14.98 13.75 1.09
N ALA A 7 -16.16 13.14 1.04
CA ALA A 7 -16.34 11.80 0.48
C ALA A 7 -16.08 11.76 -1.04
N ALA A 8 -16.56 12.76 -1.79
CA ALA A 8 -16.34 12.85 -3.23
C ALA A 8 -14.86 13.00 -3.59
N TYR A 9 -14.17 13.97 -2.96
CA TYR A 9 -12.72 14.14 -3.16
C TYR A 9 -11.91 12.91 -2.71
N GLY A 10 -12.25 12.35 -1.55
CA GLY A 10 -11.60 11.14 -1.04
C GLY A 10 -11.76 9.96 -1.99
N SER A 11 -12.93 9.77 -2.58
CA SER A 11 -13.18 8.70 -3.55
C SER A 11 -12.39 8.90 -4.84
N PHE A 12 -12.23 10.14 -5.29
CA PHE A 12 -11.47 10.47 -6.50
C PHE A 12 -9.96 10.28 -6.32
N LEU A 13 -9.44 10.48 -5.10
CA LEU A 13 -8.01 10.36 -4.79
C LEU A 13 -7.60 8.93 -4.39
N ARG A 14 -8.52 8.08 -3.95
CA ARG A 14 -8.21 6.69 -3.54
C ARG A 14 -7.49 5.84 -4.61
N PRO A 15 -7.75 5.99 -5.93
CA PRO A 15 -7.02 5.25 -6.95
C PRO A 15 -5.54 5.60 -7.08
N CYS A 16 -5.02 6.65 -6.40
CA CYS A 16 -3.63 7.04 -6.51
C CYS A 16 -2.66 5.92 -6.10
N VAL A 17 -2.96 5.16 -5.05
CA VAL A 17 -2.10 4.07 -4.58
C VAL A 17 -2.03 2.92 -5.58
N PRO A 18 -3.15 2.35 -6.07
CA PRO A 18 -3.13 1.41 -7.18
C PRO A 18 -2.36 1.93 -8.40
N LEU A 19 -2.54 3.17 -8.79
CA LEU A 19 -1.83 3.78 -9.92
C LEU A 19 -0.31 3.83 -9.70
N PHE A 20 0.15 4.20 -8.50
CA PHE A 20 1.59 4.17 -8.18
C PHE A 20 2.16 2.75 -8.23
N VAL A 21 1.41 1.75 -7.77
CA VAL A 21 1.81 0.35 -7.88
C VAL A 21 1.85 -0.09 -9.35
N MET A 22 0.87 0.29 -10.16
CA MET A 22 0.86 0.02 -11.61
C MET A 22 2.07 0.65 -12.31
N ILE A 23 2.39 1.92 -12.01
CA ILE A 23 3.59 2.60 -12.54
C ILE A 23 4.85 1.84 -12.12
N THR A 24 4.94 1.38 -10.88
CA THR A 24 6.05 0.56 -10.39
C THR A 24 6.19 -0.71 -11.22
N GLY A 25 5.10 -1.44 -11.45
CA GLY A 25 5.10 -2.64 -12.29
C GLY A 25 5.48 -2.35 -13.74
N ALA A 26 4.92 -1.28 -14.32
CA ALA A 26 5.24 -0.86 -15.68
C ALA A 26 6.72 -0.52 -15.89
N LEU A 27 7.36 0.09 -14.90
CA LEU A 27 8.75 0.55 -15.01
C LEU A 27 9.78 -0.52 -14.62
N LEU A 28 9.42 -1.43 -13.71
CA LEU A 28 10.37 -2.36 -13.11
C LEU A 28 10.25 -3.80 -13.64
N LEU A 29 9.09 -4.20 -14.20
CA LEU A 29 8.93 -5.56 -14.71
C LEU A 29 9.22 -5.66 -16.22
N PRO A 30 9.96 -6.70 -16.66
CA PRO A 30 10.77 -7.59 -15.85
C PRO A 30 12.03 -6.90 -15.32
N LEU A 31 12.56 -7.35 -14.18
CA LEU A 31 13.76 -6.79 -13.58
C LEU A 31 14.98 -7.07 -14.47
N LYS A 32 15.79 -6.04 -14.67
CA LYS A 32 17.05 -6.14 -15.45
C LYS A 32 18.26 -6.31 -14.54
N ASP A 33 18.18 -5.83 -13.31
CA ASP A 33 19.25 -5.91 -12.31
C ASP A 33 19.19 -7.25 -11.57
N ASP A 34 20.33 -7.73 -11.08
CA ASP A 34 20.37 -8.81 -10.10
C ASP A 34 19.61 -8.44 -8.83
N THR A 35 19.02 -9.45 -8.16
CA THR A 35 18.16 -9.26 -6.99
C THR A 35 18.83 -8.45 -5.88
N SER A 36 20.11 -8.73 -5.60
CA SER A 36 20.85 -8.03 -4.54
C SER A 36 21.08 -6.55 -4.89
N VAL A 37 21.41 -6.27 -6.14
CA VAL A 37 21.61 -4.92 -6.66
C VAL A 37 20.28 -4.16 -6.64
N PHE A 38 19.20 -4.81 -7.05
CA PHE A 38 17.85 -4.26 -7.02
C PHE A 38 17.45 -3.86 -5.59
N TYR A 39 17.58 -4.76 -4.63
CA TYR A 39 17.23 -4.46 -3.23
C TYR A 39 18.04 -3.30 -2.68
N LYS A 40 19.37 -3.33 -2.85
CA LYS A 40 20.25 -2.26 -2.39
C LYS A 40 19.86 -0.91 -3.00
N LYS A 41 19.56 -0.85 -4.30
CA LYS A 41 19.20 0.40 -4.97
C LYS A 41 17.81 0.93 -4.57
N ARG A 42 16.82 0.04 -4.45
CA ARG A 42 15.41 0.45 -4.29
C ARG A 42 15.00 0.57 -2.83
N ILE A 43 15.33 -0.43 -2.02
CA ILE A 43 14.95 -0.41 -0.60
C ILE A 43 15.68 0.73 0.12
N SER A 44 16.99 0.92 -0.11
CA SER A 44 17.72 1.97 0.59
C SER A 44 17.20 3.38 0.28
N ARG A 45 16.76 3.64 -0.97
CA ARG A 45 16.21 4.95 -1.36
C ARG A 45 14.89 5.28 -0.66
N VAL A 46 14.10 4.26 -0.34
CA VAL A 46 12.80 4.43 0.33
C VAL A 46 12.99 4.36 1.84
N PHE A 47 13.85 3.45 2.32
CA PHE A 47 14.04 3.16 3.73
C PHE A 47 14.56 4.36 4.53
N TRP A 48 15.61 5.03 4.05
CA TRP A 48 16.19 6.15 4.80
C TRP A 48 15.26 7.35 4.96
N PRO A 49 14.62 7.87 3.90
CA PRO A 49 13.62 8.92 4.07
C PRO A 49 12.46 8.47 4.96
N PHE A 50 11.99 7.24 4.77
CA PHE A 50 10.94 6.67 5.61
C PHE A 50 11.32 6.67 7.08
N LEU A 51 12.50 6.13 7.44
CA LEU A 51 12.94 6.07 8.82
C LEU A 51 13.07 7.47 9.44
N ILE A 52 13.69 8.41 8.72
CA ILE A 52 13.85 9.79 9.19
C ILE A 52 12.50 10.44 9.46
N TRP A 53 11.58 10.36 8.51
CA TRP A 53 10.28 10.97 8.66
C TRP A 53 9.42 10.28 9.72
N SER A 54 9.40 8.95 9.79
CA SER A 54 8.70 8.23 10.86
C SER A 54 9.21 8.62 12.25
N VAL A 55 10.53 8.75 12.43
CA VAL A 55 11.09 9.23 13.68
C VAL A 55 10.65 10.66 13.98
N LEU A 56 10.73 11.58 13.02
CA LEU A 56 10.31 12.96 13.20
C LEU A 56 8.82 13.08 13.54
N TYR A 57 7.94 12.36 12.84
CA TYR A 57 6.51 12.36 13.14
C TYR A 57 6.24 11.83 14.55
N ASN A 58 6.87 10.74 14.95
CA ASN A 58 6.67 10.15 16.27
C ASN A 58 7.26 11.01 17.41
N LEU A 59 8.28 11.84 17.16
CA LEU A 59 8.81 12.80 18.10
C LEU A 59 7.99 14.10 18.16
N PHE A 60 7.23 14.42 17.13
CA PHE A 60 6.52 15.69 17.01
C PHE A 60 5.63 16.01 18.23
N PRO A 61 4.82 15.09 18.78
CA PRO A 61 3.99 15.36 19.96
C PRO A 61 4.84 15.76 21.19
N TRP A 62 5.95 15.09 21.44
CA TRP A 62 6.84 15.44 22.54
C TRP A 62 7.52 16.79 22.33
N ILE A 63 7.99 17.09 21.11
CA ILE A 63 8.60 18.37 20.76
C ILE A 63 7.62 19.52 20.98
N THR A 64 6.36 19.36 20.60
CA THR A 64 5.31 20.38 20.82
C THR A 64 5.08 20.63 22.32
N GLY A 65 5.16 19.58 23.14
CA GLY A 65 5.11 19.71 24.61
C GLY A 65 6.30 20.50 25.18
N LEU A 66 7.51 20.27 24.67
CA LEU A 66 8.69 21.04 25.07
C LEU A 66 8.59 22.52 24.69
N LEU A 67 7.91 22.82 23.60
CA LEU A 67 7.66 24.19 23.14
C LEU A 67 6.49 24.87 23.87
N GLY A 68 5.86 24.17 24.82
CA GLY A 68 4.73 24.69 25.59
C GLY A 68 3.43 24.84 24.77
N LEU A 69 3.33 24.16 23.64
CA LEU A 69 2.11 24.13 22.85
C LEU A 69 1.02 23.28 23.53
N SER A 70 -0.23 23.72 23.45
CA SER A 70 -1.34 22.96 24.04
C SER A 70 -1.54 21.62 23.34
N PRO A 71 -2.02 20.59 24.08
CA PRO A 71 -2.37 19.27 23.50
C PRO A 71 -3.38 19.35 22.34
N GLU A 72 -4.24 20.36 22.33
CA GLU A 72 -5.25 20.58 21.28
C GLU A 72 -4.62 20.79 19.93
N VAL A 73 -3.47 21.47 19.87
CA VAL A 73 -2.71 21.67 18.61
C VAL A 73 -2.34 20.32 17.97
N ILE A 74 -2.03 19.30 18.78
CA ILE A 74 -1.69 17.96 18.25
C ILE A 74 -2.94 17.28 17.68
N LEU A 75 -4.07 17.42 18.36
CA LEU A 75 -5.33 16.85 17.91
C LEU A 75 -5.80 17.50 16.61
N ASP A 76 -5.50 18.77 16.39
CA ASP A 76 -5.76 19.45 15.13
C ASP A 76 -4.90 18.89 13.96
N PHE A 77 -3.62 18.65 14.22
CA PHE A 77 -2.72 18.03 13.23
C PHE A 77 -2.98 16.54 13.00
N PHE A 78 -3.31 15.82 14.08
CA PHE A 78 -3.52 14.38 14.08
C PHE A 78 -4.89 14.03 14.68
N PRO A 79 -6.00 14.31 14.00
CA PRO A 79 -7.34 14.17 14.57
C PRO A 79 -7.72 12.74 14.97
N TYR A 80 -6.96 11.75 14.52
CA TYR A 80 -7.17 10.34 14.87
C TYR A 80 -6.27 9.84 16.01
N SER A 81 -5.36 10.68 16.53
CA SER A 81 -4.30 10.25 17.45
C SER A 81 -4.76 9.97 18.89
N GLY A 82 -5.95 10.44 19.26
CA GLY A 82 -6.53 10.21 20.58
C GLY A 82 -5.76 10.83 21.75
N GLU A 83 -6.24 10.58 22.97
CA GLU A 83 -5.71 11.17 24.21
C GLU A 83 -4.27 10.76 24.54
N GLU A 84 -3.85 9.59 24.07
CA GLU A 84 -2.49 9.09 24.36
C GLU A 84 -1.41 10.00 23.78
N VAL A 85 -1.59 10.45 22.55
CA VAL A 85 -0.65 11.35 21.86
C VAL A 85 -0.72 12.76 22.44
N ALA A 86 -1.90 13.18 22.88
CA ALA A 86 -2.11 14.46 23.56
C ALA A 86 -1.35 14.61 24.89
N ARG A 87 -0.86 13.50 25.47
CA ARG A 87 -0.01 13.54 26.67
C ARG A 87 1.39 14.09 26.42
N GLN A 88 1.81 14.26 25.16
CA GLN A 88 3.10 14.83 24.76
C GLN A 88 4.31 14.18 25.47
N SER A 89 4.22 12.88 25.76
CA SER A 89 5.20 12.15 26.55
C SER A 89 6.34 11.61 25.68
N LEU A 90 7.60 11.81 26.12
CA LEU A 90 8.77 11.21 25.48
C LEU A 90 8.69 9.67 25.47
N GLY A 91 8.19 9.07 26.55
CA GLY A 91 8.04 7.60 26.64
C GLY A 91 7.12 7.03 25.56
N ILE A 92 6.02 7.72 25.26
CA ILE A 92 5.09 7.33 24.19
C ILE A 92 5.77 7.47 22.84
N SER A 93 6.46 8.58 22.58
CA SER A 93 7.21 8.82 21.34
C SER A 93 8.28 7.76 21.10
N LEU A 94 9.06 7.42 22.13
CA LEU A 94 10.09 6.37 22.02
C LEU A 94 9.50 4.98 21.79
N ARG A 95 8.36 4.66 22.39
CA ARG A 95 7.65 3.41 22.12
C ARG A 95 7.23 3.32 20.66
N TYR A 96 6.59 4.35 20.10
CA TYR A 96 6.19 4.38 18.70
C TYR A 96 7.40 4.29 17.75
N ILE A 97 8.53 4.92 18.09
CA ILE A 97 9.77 4.79 17.32
C ILE A 97 10.29 3.34 17.34
N ALA A 98 10.23 2.68 18.48
CA ALA A 98 10.64 1.28 18.60
C ALA A 98 9.72 0.33 17.80
N GLU A 99 8.47 0.70 17.58
CA GLU A 99 7.49 -0.07 16.81
C GLU A 99 7.64 0.11 15.29
N ILE A 100 8.38 1.14 14.80
CA ILE A 100 8.55 1.40 13.36
C ILE A 100 8.94 0.15 12.54
N PRO A 101 9.83 -0.74 12.98
CA PRO A 101 10.16 -1.94 12.21
C PRO A 101 9.01 -2.92 12.02
N LEU A 102 7.98 -2.82 12.85
CA LEU A 102 6.84 -3.75 12.90
C LEU A 102 5.59 -3.14 12.29
N ASN A 103 5.34 -1.85 12.53
CA ASN A 103 4.11 -1.17 12.12
C ASN A 103 4.28 0.35 12.16
N PHE A 104 3.41 1.06 11.43
CA PHE A 104 3.24 2.51 11.58
C PHE A 104 2.41 2.81 12.84
N SER A 105 2.70 3.95 13.47
CA SER A 105 1.91 4.45 14.60
C SER A 105 0.66 5.21 14.14
N ILE A 106 -0.16 5.62 15.10
CA ILE A 106 -1.32 6.47 14.81
C ILE A 106 -0.92 7.88 14.34
N VAL A 107 0.28 8.33 14.67
CA VAL A 107 0.82 9.65 14.28
C VAL A 107 1.32 9.63 12.84
N ASP A 108 1.93 8.54 12.42
CA ASP A 108 2.49 8.38 11.08
C ASP A 108 1.71 7.39 10.20
N VAL A 109 0.41 7.28 10.43
CA VAL A 109 -0.50 6.35 9.71
C VAL A 109 -0.36 6.44 8.19
N HIS A 110 -0.06 7.62 7.63
CA HIS A 110 0.16 7.81 6.20
C HIS A 110 1.38 7.07 5.66
N MET A 111 2.28 6.60 6.53
CA MET A 111 3.45 5.78 6.14
C MET A 111 3.08 4.34 5.77
N TRP A 112 1.84 3.90 5.98
CA TRP A 112 1.37 2.56 5.61
C TRP A 112 1.75 2.16 4.17
N TYR A 113 1.74 3.14 3.25
CA TYR A 113 2.10 2.92 1.85
C TYR A 113 3.56 2.51 1.67
N ILE A 114 4.46 3.00 2.50
CA ILE A 114 5.89 2.65 2.43
C ILE A 114 6.11 1.20 2.86
N TYR A 115 5.41 0.73 3.89
CA TYR A 115 5.43 -0.69 4.28
C TYR A 115 4.93 -1.58 3.14
N LEU A 116 3.81 -1.19 2.52
CA LEU A 116 3.30 -1.86 1.33
C LEU A 116 4.35 -1.90 0.21
N LEU A 117 4.98 -0.78 -0.09
CA LEU A 117 5.96 -0.65 -1.17
C LEU A 117 7.21 -1.50 -0.91
N ILE A 118 7.71 -1.52 0.32
CA ILE A 118 8.82 -2.40 0.70
C ILE A 118 8.43 -3.87 0.52
N GLY A 119 7.25 -4.26 0.98
CA GLY A 119 6.72 -5.62 0.78
C GLY A 119 6.63 -6.00 -0.70
N LEU A 120 6.14 -5.09 -1.54
CA LEU A 120 6.12 -5.29 -3.00
C LEU A 120 7.53 -5.41 -3.60
N TYR A 121 8.49 -4.60 -3.14
CA TYR A 121 9.88 -4.71 -3.61
C TYR A 121 10.52 -6.04 -3.22
N LEU A 122 10.23 -6.57 -2.03
CA LEU A 122 10.70 -7.90 -1.63
C LEU A 122 10.11 -9.02 -2.50
N TYR A 123 8.86 -8.87 -2.91
CA TYR A 123 8.15 -9.82 -3.77
C TYR A 123 8.56 -9.72 -5.24
N LEU A 124 8.96 -8.53 -5.70
CA LEU A 124 9.13 -8.21 -7.12
C LEU A 124 10.12 -9.12 -7.87
N PRO A 125 11.28 -9.57 -7.33
CA PRO A 125 12.19 -10.46 -8.06
C PRO A 125 11.58 -11.83 -8.35
N ILE A 126 10.83 -12.38 -7.40
CA ILE A 126 10.12 -13.67 -7.56
C ILE A 126 9.08 -13.51 -8.68
N PHE A 127 8.31 -12.45 -8.63
CA PHE A 127 7.25 -12.17 -9.59
C PHE A 127 7.81 -11.85 -10.98
N SER A 128 8.94 -11.16 -11.03
CA SER A 128 9.66 -10.84 -12.28
C SER A 128 10.10 -12.08 -13.03
N ALA A 129 10.63 -13.08 -12.34
CA ALA A 129 11.06 -14.34 -12.95
C ALA A 129 9.88 -15.08 -13.61
N TRP A 130 8.68 -14.99 -13.03
CA TRP A 130 7.49 -15.53 -13.65
C TRP A 130 7.03 -14.67 -14.84
N VAL A 131 6.98 -13.35 -14.70
CA VAL A 131 6.50 -12.42 -15.73
C VAL A 131 7.36 -12.52 -17.00
N GLU A 132 8.65 -12.73 -16.86
CA GLU A 132 9.59 -12.88 -17.99
C GLU A 132 9.29 -14.13 -18.83
N LYS A 133 8.90 -15.24 -18.17
CA LYS A 133 8.66 -16.54 -18.84
C LYS A 133 7.19 -16.77 -19.20
N ALA A 134 6.27 -16.04 -18.59
CA ALA A 134 4.84 -16.23 -18.78
C ALA A 134 4.38 -15.77 -20.17
N SER A 135 3.54 -16.58 -20.83
CA SER A 135 2.86 -16.16 -22.05
C SER A 135 1.87 -15.03 -21.78
N GLU A 136 1.54 -14.23 -22.80
CA GLU A 136 0.53 -13.17 -22.67
C GLU A 136 -0.82 -13.71 -22.20
N LYS A 137 -1.19 -14.90 -22.67
CA LYS A 137 -2.41 -15.59 -22.22
C LYS A 137 -2.36 -15.94 -20.73
N ALA A 138 -1.22 -16.38 -20.21
CA ALA A 138 -1.06 -16.68 -18.79
C ALA A 138 -1.14 -15.41 -17.93
N LYS A 139 -0.54 -14.31 -18.38
CA LYS A 139 -0.66 -13.00 -17.73
C LYS A 139 -2.10 -12.51 -17.68
N LEU A 140 -2.84 -12.67 -18.80
CA LEU A 140 -4.24 -12.29 -18.84
C LEU A 140 -5.11 -13.14 -17.89
N TRP A 141 -4.92 -14.45 -17.86
CA TRP A 141 -5.63 -15.32 -16.91
C TRP A 141 -5.33 -14.96 -15.47
N PHE A 142 -4.08 -14.62 -15.16
CA PHE A 142 -3.72 -14.12 -13.83
C PHE A 142 -4.49 -12.84 -13.49
N LEU A 143 -4.51 -11.87 -14.41
CA LEU A 143 -5.22 -10.60 -14.21
C LEU A 143 -6.73 -10.79 -14.03
N LEU A 144 -7.35 -11.69 -14.79
CA LEU A 144 -8.78 -12.00 -14.65
C LEU A 144 -9.08 -12.63 -13.29
N ALA A 145 -8.31 -13.65 -12.89
CA ALA A 145 -8.49 -14.29 -11.59
C ALA A 145 -8.21 -13.34 -10.42
N TRP A 146 -7.17 -12.49 -10.53
CA TRP A 146 -6.89 -11.44 -9.57
C TRP A 146 -8.02 -10.40 -9.50
N GLY A 147 -8.53 -9.94 -10.63
CA GLY A 147 -9.66 -9.01 -10.69
C GLY A 147 -10.90 -9.55 -9.99
N VAL A 148 -11.26 -10.81 -10.25
CA VAL A 148 -12.35 -11.49 -9.57
C VAL A 148 -12.08 -11.57 -8.06
N SER A 149 -10.88 -12.00 -7.65
CA SER A 149 -10.54 -12.12 -6.22
C SER A 149 -10.57 -10.77 -5.48
N THR A 150 -10.18 -9.69 -6.15
CA THR A 150 -10.18 -8.34 -5.57
C THR A 150 -11.60 -7.81 -5.35
N LEU A 151 -12.60 -8.33 -6.07
CA LEU A 151 -14.00 -7.96 -5.90
C LEU A 151 -14.69 -8.70 -4.74
N LEU A 152 -14.11 -9.77 -4.20
CA LEU A 152 -14.71 -10.57 -3.13
C LEU A 152 -15.16 -9.76 -1.90
N PRO A 153 -14.37 -8.78 -1.37
CA PRO A 153 -14.81 -7.99 -0.23
C PRO A 153 -16.10 -7.21 -0.47
N TYR A 154 -16.37 -6.84 -1.74
CA TYR A 154 -17.60 -6.14 -2.11
C TYR A 154 -18.78 -7.09 -2.23
N TYR A 155 -18.58 -8.30 -2.74
CA TYR A 155 -19.62 -9.33 -2.80
C TYR A 155 -20.02 -9.84 -1.42
N TYR A 156 -19.10 -9.80 -0.46
CA TYR A 156 -19.35 -10.26 0.90
C TYR A 156 -20.56 -9.57 1.59
N GLN A 157 -20.88 -8.36 1.17
CA GLN A 157 -22.02 -7.61 1.69
C GLN A 157 -23.38 -8.19 1.22
N PHE A 158 -23.39 -8.96 0.12
CA PHE A 158 -24.59 -9.47 -0.52
C PHE A 158 -24.75 -10.99 -0.40
N VAL A 159 -23.68 -11.70 -0.08
CA VAL A 159 -23.65 -13.16 -0.06
C VAL A 159 -23.21 -13.63 1.34
N SER A 160 -23.86 -14.73 1.81
CA SER A 160 -23.52 -15.29 3.11
C SER A 160 -22.02 -15.60 3.25
N PRO A 161 -21.38 -15.25 4.39
CA PRO A 161 -19.98 -15.56 4.66
C PRO A 161 -19.61 -17.05 4.48
N TYR A 162 -20.55 -17.94 4.75
CA TYR A 162 -20.34 -19.38 4.65
C TYR A 162 -20.14 -19.89 3.22
N VAL A 163 -20.63 -19.16 2.23
CA VAL A 163 -20.46 -19.52 0.80
C VAL A 163 -19.03 -19.28 0.34
N TRP A 164 -18.33 -18.31 0.94
CA TRP A 164 -17.01 -17.84 0.51
C TRP A 164 -15.87 -18.30 1.43
N GLY A 165 -16.12 -19.22 2.36
CA GLY A 165 -15.10 -19.65 3.32
C GLY A 165 -14.62 -18.48 4.18
N GLY A 166 -15.56 -17.76 4.79
CA GLY A 166 -15.28 -16.55 5.58
C GLY A 166 -14.21 -16.81 6.64
N CYS A 167 -13.24 -15.92 6.75
CA CYS A 167 -12.24 -15.90 7.81
C CYS A 167 -12.10 -14.50 8.41
N SER A 168 -11.84 -14.44 9.71
CA SER A 168 -11.77 -13.18 10.44
C SER A 168 -10.43 -12.46 10.29
N TRP A 169 -9.40 -13.11 9.77
CA TRP A 169 -8.03 -12.59 9.70
C TRP A 169 -7.67 -11.94 8.36
N ASN A 170 -8.52 -12.05 7.34
CA ASN A 170 -8.36 -11.26 6.10
C ASN A 170 -9.68 -11.08 5.35
N SER A 171 -9.76 -10.04 4.51
CA SER A 171 -10.96 -9.70 3.72
C SER A 171 -11.05 -10.45 2.39
N PHE A 172 -10.02 -11.18 2.00
CA PHE A 172 -9.95 -11.92 0.73
C PHE A 172 -10.17 -13.42 0.90
N ASN A 173 -10.45 -13.89 2.12
CA ASN A 173 -10.71 -15.28 2.45
C ASN A 173 -9.61 -16.21 1.91
N MET A 174 -10.00 -17.33 1.30
CA MET A 174 -9.07 -18.33 0.75
C MET A 174 -8.19 -17.78 -0.39
N LEU A 175 -8.56 -16.67 -1.01
CA LEU A 175 -7.81 -16.04 -2.10
C LEU A 175 -6.83 -14.96 -1.62
N TYR A 176 -6.57 -14.89 -0.32
CA TYR A 176 -5.67 -13.94 0.31
C TYR A 176 -4.30 -13.81 -0.38
N TYR A 177 -3.67 -14.94 -0.73
CA TYR A 177 -2.36 -14.92 -1.39
C TYR A 177 -2.40 -14.44 -2.85
N PHE A 178 -3.56 -14.48 -3.47
CA PHE A 178 -3.74 -14.11 -4.86
C PHE A 178 -4.24 -12.67 -5.03
N ALA A 179 -5.12 -12.24 -4.14
CA ALA A 179 -5.68 -10.89 -4.12
C ALA A 179 -4.66 -9.84 -3.64
N GLY A 180 -4.99 -8.60 -3.78
CA GLY A 180 -4.21 -7.48 -3.24
C GLY A 180 -3.41 -6.70 -4.29
N PHE A 181 -2.35 -6.03 -3.85
CA PHE A 181 -1.63 -5.06 -4.69
C PHE A 181 -0.68 -5.68 -5.71
N ASN A 182 -0.34 -6.96 -5.61
CA ASN A 182 0.51 -7.68 -6.56
C ASN A 182 -0.05 -7.67 -8.00
N GLY A 183 -1.36 -7.80 -8.14
CA GLY A 183 -2.00 -7.76 -9.46
C GLY A 183 -1.90 -6.40 -10.15
N TYR A 184 -1.87 -5.31 -9.40
CA TYR A 184 -1.63 -3.98 -9.99
C TYR A 184 -0.23 -3.85 -10.60
N LEU A 185 0.80 -4.53 -10.06
CA LEU A 185 2.13 -4.59 -10.68
C LEU A 185 2.04 -5.21 -12.08
N LEU A 186 1.37 -6.36 -12.18
CA LEU A 186 1.19 -7.03 -13.47
C LEU A 186 0.33 -6.22 -14.42
N LEU A 187 -0.76 -5.62 -13.91
CA LEU A 187 -1.65 -4.79 -14.73
C LEU A 187 -0.87 -3.63 -15.36
N GLY A 188 -0.05 -2.94 -14.58
CA GLY A 188 0.80 -1.86 -15.11
C GLY A 188 1.79 -2.34 -16.18
N HIS A 189 2.46 -3.47 -15.94
CA HIS A 189 3.34 -4.09 -16.91
C HIS A 189 2.59 -4.51 -18.19
N TYR A 190 1.43 -5.15 -18.05
CA TYR A 190 0.61 -5.60 -19.15
C TYR A 190 0.11 -4.43 -20.00
N LEU A 191 -0.44 -3.39 -19.37
CA LEU A 191 -0.92 -2.19 -20.07
C LEU A 191 0.18 -1.46 -20.85
N ARG A 192 1.40 -1.44 -20.32
CA ARG A 192 2.54 -0.80 -21.00
C ARG A 192 3.00 -1.57 -22.23
N ASN A 193 2.99 -2.89 -22.16
CA ASN A 193 3.61 -3.74 -23.19
C ASN A 193 2.60 -4.29 -24.21
N HIS A 194 1.30 -4.18 -23.92
CA HIS A 194 0.27 -4.65 -24.83
C HIS A 194 0.07 -3.66 -25.99
N ASP A 195 -0.05 -4.20 -27.20
CA ASP A 195 -0.34 -3.40 -28.40
C ASP A 195 -1.83 -3.07 -28.46
N TRP A 196 -2.17 -1.83 -28.16
CA TRP A 196 -3.55 -1.28 -28.15
C TRP A 196 -4.01 -0.79 -29.51
N SER A 197 -3.46 -1.31 -30.63
CA SER A 197 -3.95 -0.94 -31.96
C SER A 197 -5.44 -1.31 -32.08
N LEU A 198 -6.25 -0.36 -32.55
CA LEU A 198 -7.71 -0.51 -32.71
C LEU A 198 -8.09 -1.76 -33.54
N ASN A 199 -7.23 -2.14 -34.49
CA ASN A 199 -7.45 -3.32 -35.32
C ASN A 199 -7.34 -4.66 -34.55
N LYS A 200 -6.69 -4.69 -33.38
CA LYS A 200 -6.61 -5.88 -32.53
C LYS A 200 -7.67 -5.90 -31.42
N ILE A 201 -8.32 -4.79 -31.13
CA ILE A 201 -9.37 -4.70 -30.14
C ILE A 201 -10.72 -5.16 -30.74
N LEU A 202 -10.86 -5.07 -32.07
CA LEU A 202 -12.08 -5.40 -32.80
C LEU A 202 -12.12 -6.84 -33.36
N LEU A 203 -11.05 -7.62 -33.17
CA LEU A 203 -10.95 -9.05 -33.48
C LEU A 203 -10.96 -9.88 -32.19
#